data_779e8ab4724e3ae8dc15487f257f4e26
#
_entry.id   779e8ab4724e3ae8dc15487f257f4e26
#
_cell.length_a   1.000
_cell.length_b   1.000
_cell.length_c   1.000
_cell.angle_alpha   90.00
_cell.angle_beta   90.00
_cell.angle_gamma   90.00
#
_symmetry.space_group_name_H-M   'P 1'
#
loop_
_entity.id
_entity.type
_entity.pdbx_description
1 polymer ?
#
loop_
_entity_poly.entity_id
_entity_poly.type
_entity_poly.pdbx_seq_one_letter_code
_entity_poly.pdbx_strand_id
1 'polypeptide(L)'
;TAVADSNGNVKGYVGNSKLDLPLRETDGKLDVGGAVGKQGMLYIIKDLGIGKPYVGMTPIVSGEIAEDFTNYFATSEQIPTVIALGVLVDKNGIKSAGGYKLSLMPDAGEEEISKIEEQIKNIEPVSRMLDENKTLEEIAKIVTGDENLKVLERTEPKFECNCSREKCEKGLI
;
A
#
# COMPACT_ATOMS: atom_id res chain seq x y z
N THR A 1 9.61 5.59 -5.51
CA THR A 1 8.90 4.98 -6.66
C THR A 1 8.76 3.49 -6.43
N ALA A 2 7.58 2.94 -6.65
CA ALA A 2 7.35 1.49 -6.70
C ALA A 2 6.61 1.16 -8.00
N VAL A 3 6.95 0.03 -8.60
CA VAL A 3 6.33 -0.45 -9.85
C VAL A 3 5.97 -1.91 -9.66
N ALA A 4 4.76 -2.27 -10.04
CA ALA A 4 4.29 -3.65 -10.10
C ALA A 4 3.75 -3.95 -11.49
N ASP A 5 3.86 -5.18 -11.94
CA ASP A 5 3.25 -5.67 -13.19
C ASP A 5 2.13 -6.68 -12.92
N SER A 6 1.41 -7.05 -13.97
CA SER A 6 0.29 -8.00 -13.90
C SER A 6 0.69 -9.42 -13.49
N ASN A 7 1.98 -9.76 -13.52
CA ASN A 7 2.48 -11.06 -13.10
C ASN A 7 2.88 -11.09 -11.61
N GLY A 8 2.70 -9.96 -10.90
CA GLY A 8 3.10 -9.82 -9.50
C GLY A 8 4.58 -9.48 -9.31
N ASN A 9 5.33 -9.17 -10.36
CA ASN A 9 6.69 -8.71 -10.20
C ASN A 9 6.70 -7.26 -9.72
N VAL A 10 7.52 -6.99 -8.71
CA VAL A 10 7.63 -5.65 -8.11
C VAL A 10 9.07 -5.18 -8.14
N LYS A 11 9.27 -3.89 -8.29
CA LYS A 11 10.56 -3.22 -8.15
C LYS A 11 10.35 -1.83 -7.55
N GLY A 12 11.40 -1.28 -6.96
CA GLY A 12 11.30 0.02 -6.31
C GLY A 12 12.60 0.78 -6.36
N TYR A 13 12.48 2.07 -6.14
CA TYR A 13 13.60 3.00 -6.00
C TYR A 13 13.28 4.02 -4.92
N VAL A 14 14.27 4.32 -4.10
CA VAL A 14 14.27 5.39 -3.11
C VAL A 14 15.48 6.27 -3.34
N GLY A 15 15.30 7.59 -3.30
CA GLY A 15 16.36 8.56 -3.60
C GLY A 15 17.53 8.50 -2.62
N ASN A 16 17.25 8.30 -1.34
CA ASN A 16 18.26 8.14 -0.31
C ASN A 16 18.07 6.80 0.42
N SER A 17 18.78 5.78 -0.02
CA SER A 17 18.74 4.44 0.58
C SER A 17 19.54 4.31 1.89
N LYS A 18 20.27 5.36 2.28
CA LYS A 18 21.07 5.39 3.52
C LYS A 18 20.42 6.23 4.60
N LEU A 19 19.15 6.60 4.42
CA LEU A 19 18.40 7.35 5.41
C LEU A 19 18.20 6.47 6.64
N ASP A 20 18.70 6.94 7.77
CA ASP A 20 18.43 6.34 9.07
C ASP A 20 17.21 7.06 9.68
N LEU A 21 16.13 6.31 9.84
CA LEU A 21 14.88 6.86 10.35
C LEU A 21 14.79 6.67 11.85
N PRO A 22 14.58 7.75 12.61
CA PRO A 22 14.30 7.61 14.02
C PRO A 22 12.96 6.88 14.25
N LEU A 23 12.84 6.23 15.38
CA LEU A 23 11.55 5.76 15.85
C LEU A 23 10.75 6.93 16.39
N ARG A 24 9.47 6.98 16.05
CA ARG A 24 8.55 7.96 16.63
C ARG A 24 8.37 7.68 18.13
N GLU A 25 8.46 8.71 18.94
CA GLU A 25 8.29 8.60 20.41
C GLU A 25 6.86 8.18 20.79
N THR A 26 5.89 8.47 19.93
CA THR A 26 4.46 8.23 20.21
C THR A 26 4.05 6.76 20.10
N ASP A 27 4.62 6.00 19.18
CA ASP A 27 4.18 4.61 18.88
C ASP A 27 5.33 3.64 18.59
N GLY A 28 6.58 4.11 18.65
CA GLY A 28 7.78 3.30 18.41
C GLY A 28 7.95 2.79 16.98
N LYS A 29 7.21 3.34 16.02
CA LYS A 29 7.34 3.00 14.59
C LYS A 29 8.36 3.90 13.90
N LEU A 30 8.86 3.47 12.75
CA LEU A 30 9.71 4.31 11.90
C LEU A 30 8.95 5.56 11.45
N ASP A 31 9.61 6.71 11.47
CA ASP A 31 9.05 7.99 11.01
C ASP A 31 9.08 8.09 9.47
N VAL A 32 8.25 7.27 8.83
CA VAL A 32 8.14 7.26 7.36
C VAL A 32 7.60 8.59 6.86
N GLY A 33 6.61 9.16 7.53
CA GLY A 33 6.04 10.46 7.18
C GLY A 33 7.06 11.58 7.22
N GLY A 34 7.95 11.59 8.19
CA GLY A 34 9.08 12.52 8.26
C GLY A 34 10.08 12.35 7.12
N ALA A 35 10.33 11.11 6.69
CA ALA A 35 11.23 10.82 5.59
C ALA A 35 10.67 11.19 4.22
N VAL A 36 9.40 10.93 3.97
CA VAL A 36 8.70 11.26 2.73
C VAL A 36 8.44 12.77 2.65
N GLY A 37 8.08 13.37 3.78
CA GLY A 37 7.70 14.77 3.89
C GLY A 37 6.26 15.03 3.47
N LYS A 38 5.77 16.23 3.79
CA LYS A 38 4.38 16.64 3.53
C LYS A 38 4.24 17.53 2.30
N GLN A 39 5.33 17.83 1.63
CA GLN A 39 5.32 18.67 0.43
C GLN A 39 5.63 17.83 -0.79
N GLY A 40 4.73 17.83 -1.76
CA GLY A 40 4.90 17.06 -2.98
C GLY A 40 3.59 16.50 -3.52
N MET A 41 3.72 15.67 -4.52
CA MET A 41 2.60 15.03 -5.20
C MET A 41 2.81 13.52 -5.23
N LEU A 42 1.75 12.78 -4.95
CA LEU A 42 1.65 11.35 -5.23
C LEU A 42 1.18 11.18 -6.68
N TYR A 43 1.96 10.48 -7.48
CA TYR A 43 1.61 10.10 -8.85
C TYR A 43 1.31 8.62 -8.92
N ILE A 44 0.18 8.25 -9.50
CA ILE A 44 -0.20 6.87 -9.78
C ILE A 44 -0.36 6.71 -11.28
N ILE A 45 0.47 5.84 -11.86
CA ILE A 45 0.48 5.56 -13.29
C ILE A 45 -0.03 4.14 -13.47
N LYS A 46 -1.13 3.98 -14.21
CA LYS A 46 -1.73 2.69 -14.54
C LYS A 46 -1.64 2.47 -16.04
N ASP A 47 -0.84 1.50 -16.43
CA ASP A 47 -0.78 1.04 -17.83
C ASP A 47 -1.63 -0.21 -17.96
N LEU A 48 -2.75 -0.08 -18.66
CA LEU A 48 -3.69 -1.18 -18.90
C LEU A 48 -3.39 -1.92 -20.20
N GLY A 49 -2.30 -1.58 -20.91
CA GLY A 49 -1.95 -2.13 -22.21
C GLY A 49 -2.90 -1.68 -23.34
N ILE A 50 -3.79 -0.74 -23.08
CA ILE A 50 -4.77 -0.22 -24.04
C ILE A 50 -4.63 1.31 -24.10
N GLY A 51 -4.07 1.81 -25.18
CA GLY A 51 -3.87 3.24 -25.37
C GLY A 51 -2.75 3.85 -24.52
N LYS A 52 -2.94 5.08 -24.04
CA LYS A 52 -1.96 5.76 -23.20
C LYS A 52 -2.19 5.39 -21.74
N PRO A 53 -1.11 5.28 -20.91
CA PRO A 53 -1.24 5.06 -19.51
C PRO A 53 -2.10 6.16 -18.84
N TYR A 54 -2.93 5.75 -17.90
CA TYR A 54 -3.64 6.69 -17.03
C TYR A 54 -2.68 7.24 -15.98
N VAL A 55 -2.70 8.55 -15.79
CA VAL A 55 -1.90 9.24 -14.77
C VAL A 55 -2.82 9.97 -13.83
N GLY A 56 -2.92 9.48 -12.60
CA GLY A 56 -3.58 10.16 -11.50
C GLY A 56 -2.58 10.86 -10.60
N MET A 57 -2.96 11.96 -9.99
CA MET A 57 -2.11 12.69 -9.04
C MET A 57 -2.92 13.34 -7.95
N THR A 58 -2.34 13.42 -6.75
CA THR A 58 -2.91 14.13 -5.60
C THR A 58 -1.78 14.71 -4.74
N PRO A 59 -2.00 15.84 -4.06
CA PRO A 59 -1.06 16.34 -3.08
C PRO A 59 -0.81 15.30 -1.98
N ILE A 60 0.43 15.23 -1.48
CA ILE A 60 0.75 14.49 -0.27
C ILE A 60 0.06 15.18 0.91
N VAL A 61 -0.62 14.41 1.75
CA VAL A 61 -1.36 14.91 2.92
C VAL A 61 -0.53 14.76 4.18
N SER A 62 -0.02 13.58 4.43
CA SER A 62 0.71 13.28 5.67
C SER A 62 2.15 12.83 5.45
N GLY A 63 2.48 12.30 4.27
CA GLY A 63 3.72 11.60 4.00
C GLY A 63 3.69 10.13 4.44
N GLU A 64 2.66 9.72 5.18
CA GLU A 64 2.39 8.31 5.45
C GLU A 64 1.77 7.67 4.21
N ILE A 65 2.50 6.74 3.60
CA ILE A 65 2.17 6.21 2.26
C ILE A 65 0.74 5.64 2.20
N ALA A 66 0.30 4.93 3.24
CA ALA A 66 -1.04 4.36 3.27
C ALA A 66 -2.14 5.43 3.30
N GLU A 67 -1.95 6.50 4.05
CA GLU A 67 -2.90 7.62 4.14
C GLU A 67 -2.95 8.39 2.84
N ASP A 68 -1.80 8.66 2.22
CA ASP A 68 -1.74 9.38 0.95
C ASP A 68 -2.39 8.57 -0.18
N PHE A 69 -2.23 7.25 -0.21
CA PHE A 69 -2.97 6.38 -1.13
C PHE A 69 -4.47 6.36 -0.85
N THR A 70 -4.88 6.30 0.42
CA THR A 70 -6.29 6.37 0.81
C THR A 70 -6.91 7.67 0.31
N ASN A 71 -6.24 8.80 0.53
CA ASN A 71 -6.67 10.09 0.01
C ASN A 71 -6.76 10.12 -1.52
N TYR A 72 -5.79 9.52 -2.22
CA TYR A 72 -5.83 9.41 -3.68
C TYR A 72 -7.08 8.67 -4.17
N PHE A 73 -7.40 7.51 -3.59
CA PHE A 73 -8.57 6.74 -4.00
C PHE A 73 -9.86 7.50 -3.73
N ALA A 74 -9.95 8.19 -2.60
CA ALA A 74 -11.13 8.98 -2.25
C ALA A 74 -11.32 10.20 -3.18
N THR A 75 -10.24 10.93 -3.49
CA THR A 75 -10.32 12.22 -4.19
C THR A 75 -10.21 12.10 -5.70
N SER A 76 -9.31 11.24 -6.20
CA SER A 76 -9.04 11.10 -7.64
C SER A 76 -9.86 10.00 -8.28
N GLU A 77 -10.06 8.87 -7.62
CA GLU A 77 -10.84 7.75 -8.16
C GLU A 77 -12.27 7.71 -7.64
N GLN A 78 -12.59 8.51 -6.62
CA GLN A 78 -13.91 8.57 -5.99
C GLN A 78 -14.42 7.20 -5.50
N ILE A 79 -13.48 6.36 -5.07
CA ILE A 79 -13.75 5.04 -4.53
C ILE A 79 -13.45 5.08 -3.02
N PRO A 80 -14.44 4.92 -2.15
CA PRO A 80 -14.21 4.79 -0.72
C PRO A 80 -13.30 3.59 -0.45
N THR A 81 -12.12 3.87 0.03
CA THR A 81 -11.05 2.88 0.16
C THR A 81 -10.28 3.11 1.45
N VAL A 82 -9.93 2.05 2.13
CA VAL A 82 -8.98 2.06 3.24
C VAL A 82 -7.74 1.26 2.85
N ILE A 83 -6.59 1.84 3.07
CA ILE A 83 -5.30 1.19 2.85
C ILE A 83 -4.55 1.16 4.16
N ALA A 84 -4.06 -0.01 4.53
CA ALA A 84 -3.12 -0.18 5.62
C ALA A 84 -1.84 -0.81 5.10
N LEU A 85 -0.73 -0.22 5.45
CA LEU A 85 0.61 -0.72 5.15
C LEU A 85 1.39 -0.82 6.45
N GLY A 86 2.20 -1.84 6.60
CA GLY A 86 3.03 -2.01 7.77
C GLY A 86 4.31 -2.75 7.48
N VAL A 87 5.39 -2.27 8.07
CA VAL A 87 6.69 -2.93 8.08
C VAL A 87 7.18 -2.96 9.52
N LEU A 88 7.51 -4.13 10.01
CA LEU A 88 8.15 -4.34 11.29
C LEU A 88 9.62 -4.63 11.05
N VAL A 89 10.48 -3.87 11.71
CA VAL A 89 11.92 -4.03 11.63
C VAL A 89 12.51 -4.34 12.99
N ASP A 90 13.58 -5.10 13.01
CA ASP A 90 14.41 -5.34 14.19
C ASP A 90 15.90 -5.13 13.84
N LYS A 91 16.78 -5.45 14.78
CA LYS A 91 18.23 -5.33 14.59
C LYS A 91 18.80 -6.20 13.45
N ASN A 92 18.05 -7.18 12.96
CA ASN A 92 18.46 -8.08 11.89
C ASN A 92 17.87 -7.66 10.53
N GLY A 93 16.99 -6.66 10.50
CA GLY A 93 16.34 -6.14 9.31
C GLY A 93 14.83 -6.20 9.35
N ILE A 94 14.19 -6.43 8.20
CA ILE A 94 12.74 -6.53 8.09
C ILE A 94 12.27 -7.87 8.66
N LYS A 95 11.42 -7.81 9.68
CA LYS A 95 10.81 -8.98 10.33
C LYS A 95 9.51 -9.39 9.65
N SER A 96 8.63 -8.43 9.40
CA SER A 96 7.40 -8.61 8.64
C SER A 96 7.08 -7.37 7.81
N ALA A 97 6.46 -7.55 6.66
CA ALA A 97 5.99 -6.46 5.82
C ALA A 97 4.73 -6.91 5.09
N GLY A 98 3.74 -6.03 5.01
CA GLY A 98 2.53 -6.31 4.28
C GLY A 98 1.51 -5.19 4.38
N GLY A 99 0.34 -5.43 3.81
CA GLY A 99 -0.72 -4.46 3.78
C GLY A 99 -2.01 -5.05 3.24
N TYR A 100 -3.06 -4.25 3.30
CA TYR A 100 -4.31 -4.54 2.64
C TYR A 100 -4.92 -3.28 2.04
N LYS A 101 -5.73 -3.48 1.03
CA LYS A 101 -6.60 -2.48 0.45
C LYS A 101 -8.03 -2.99 0.53
N LEU A 102 -8.89 -2.27 1.22
CA LEU A 102 -10.32 -2.54 1.30
C LEU A 102 -11.06 -1.42 0.57
N SER A 103 -11.81 -1.76 -0.46
CA SER A 103 -12.64 -0.81 -1.21
C SER A 103 -14.09 -1.23 -1.14
N LEU A 104 -14.98 -0.27 -0.93
CA LEU A 104 -16.41 -0.51 -0.97
C LEU A 104 -16.89 -0.70 -2.41
N MET A 105 -17.85 -1.58 -2.59
CA MET A 105 -18.56 -1.71 -3.86
C MET A 105 -19.51 -0.53 -4.05
N PRO A 106 -19.84 -0.13 -5.29
CA PRO A 106 -20.70 1.04 -5.55
C PRO A 106 -22.11 0.94 -4.96
N ASP A 107 -22.58 -0.26 -4.68
CA ASP A 107 -23.88 -0.58 -4.14
C ASP A 107 -23.86 -0.94 -2.63
N ALA A 108 -22.73 -0.72 -1.96
CA ALA A 108 -22.63 -0.97 -0.54
C ALA A 108 -23.60 -0.10 0.27
N GLY A 109 -24.38 -0.74 1.16
CA GLY A 109 -25.34 -0.07 2.01
C GLY A 109 -24.69 0.68 3.18
N GLU A 110 -25.36 1.69 3.73
CA GLU A 110 -24.86 2.46 4.88
C GLU A 110 -24.55 1.60 6.11
N GLU A 111 -25.29 0.51 6.31
CA GLU A 111 -25.07 -0.43 7.42
C GLU A 111 -23.73 -1.18 7.25
N GLU A 112 -23.42 -1.60 6.02
CA GLU A 112 -22.14 -2.26 5.70
C GLU A 112 -20.97 -1.30 5.88
N ILE A 113 -21.13 -0.07 5.42
CA ILE A 113 -20.12 0.99 5.57
C ILE A 113 -19.81 1.23 7.05
N SER A 114 -20.87 1.46 7.85
CA SER A 114 -20.74 1.71 9.30
C SER A 114 -20.10 0.54 10.04
N LYS A 115 -20.43 -0.68 9.67
CA LYS A 115 -19.85 -1.90 10.25
C LYS A 115 -18.36 -2.00 9.95
N ILE A 116 -17.97 -1.73 8.72
CA ILE A 116 -16.55 -1.76 8.29
C ILE A 116 -15.75 -0.64 8.98
N GLU A 117 -16.31 0.57 9.07
CA GLU A 117 -15.66 1.68 9.77
C GLU A 117 -15.41 1.40 11.24
N GLU A 118 -16.38 0.77 11.93
CA GLU A 118 -16.23 0.36 13.33
C GLU A 118 -15.18 -0.74 13.47
N GLN A 119 -15.18 -1.71 12.55
CA GLN A 119 -14.22 -2.80 12.54
C GLN A 119 -12.78 -2.26 12.39
N ILE A 120 -12.55 -1.38 11.42
CA ILE A 120 -11.23 -0.83 11.11
C ILE A 120 -10.63 -0.04 12.26
N LYS A 121 -11.45 0.67 13.05
CA LYS A 121 -10.97 1.47 14.20
C LYS A 121 -10.26 0.63 15.26
N ASN A 122 -10.61 -0.65 15.37
CA ASN A 122 -10.13 -1.54 16.42
C ASN A 122 -9.11 -2.59 15.91
N ILE A 123 -8.71 -2.54 14.65
CA ILE A 123 -7.80 -3.50 14.04
C ILE A 123 -6.35 -3.24 14.46
N GLU A 124 -5.67 -4.30 14.85
CA GLU A 124 -4.22 -4.27 15.05
C GLU A 124 -3.46 -3.92 13.76
N PRO A 125 -2.28 -3.30 13.89
CA PRO A 125 -1.42 -3.06 12.74
C PRO A 125 -1.14 -4.34 11.94
N VAL A 126 -1.26 -4.27 10.62
CA VAL A 126 -1.08 -5.44 9.73
C VAL A 126 0.29 -6.11 9.90
N SER A 127 1.34 -5.33 10.17
CA SER A 127 2.68 -5.86 10.43
C SER A 127 2.74 -6.74 11.69
N ARG A 128 1.92 -6.43 12.71
CA ARG A 128 1.83 -7.26 13.93
C ARG A 128 1.07 -8.55 13.63
N MET A 129 -0.05 -8.48 12.93
CA MET A 129 -0.80 -9.68 12.52
C MET A 129 0.07 -10.66 11.71
N LEU A 130 0.91 -10.13 10.82
CA LEU A 130 1.87 -10.93 10.05
C LEU A 130 2.98 -11.51 10.93
N ASP A 131 3.47 -10.76 11.91
CA ASP A 131 4.47 -11.23 12.86
C ASP A 131 3.97 -12.37 13.75
N GLU A 132 2.67 -12.36 14.04
CA GLU A 132 1.97 -13.44 14.73
C GLU A 132 1.66 -14.64 13.82
N ASN A 133 2.17 -14.66 12.58
CA ASN A 133 1.95 -15.70 11.58
C ASN A 133 0.49 -15.89 11.16
N LYS A 134 -0.35 -14.86 11.26
CA LYS A 134 -1.70 -14.90 10.68
C LYS A 134 -1.61 -15.01 9.16
N THR A 135 -2.40 -15.87 8.58
CA THR A 135 -2.52 -16.03 7.13
C THR A 135 -3.21 -14.81 6.51
N LEU A 136 -3.04 -14.62 5.21
CA LEU A 136 -3.69 -13.52 4.49
C LEU A 136 -5.21 -13.62 4.57
N GLU A 137 -5.77 -14.83 4.57
CA GLU A 137 -7.19 -15.08 4.73
C GLU A 137 -7.70 -14.72 6.13
N GLU A 138 -6.96 -15.05 7.17
CA GLU A 138 -7.31 -14.66 8.55
C GLU A 138 -7.27 -13.14 8.70
N ILE A 139 -6.26 -12.48 8.14
CA ILE A 139 -6.19 -11.01 8.12
C ILE A 139 -7.39 -10.42 7.37
N ALA A 140 -7.72 -10.96 6.20
CA ALA A 140 -8.86 -10.48 5.42
C ALA A 140 -10.19 -10.64 6.17
N LYS A 141 -10.41 -11.76 6.87
CA LYS A 141 -11.59 -11.95 7.73
C LYS A 141 -11.64 -10.95 8.89
N ILE A 142 -10.52 -10.72 9.54
CA ILE A 142 -10.41 -9.73 10.62
C ILE A 142 -10.75 -8.32 10.09
N VAL A 143 -10.22 -7.96 8.91
CA VAL A 143 -10.40 -6.62 8.33
C VAL A 143 -11.83 -6.38 7.87
N THR A 144 -12.48 -7.38 7.28
CA THR A 144 -13.85 -7.24 6.76
C THR A 144 -14.92 -7.58 7.79
N GLY A 145 -14.57 -8.35 8.83
CA GLY A 145 -15.55 -8.93 9.75
C GLY A 145 -16.43 -10.00 9.10
N ASP A 146 -16.01 -10.56 7.95
CA ASP A 146 -16.76 -11.59 7.22
C ASP A 146 -16.01 -12.94 7.27
N GLU A 147 -16.61 -13.91 7.93
CA GLU A 147 -16.06 -15.27 8.03
C GLU A 147 -16.21 -16.09 6.74
N ASN A 148 -17.10 -15.65 5.83
CA ASN A 148 -17.42 -16.35 4.59
C ASN A 148 -16.68 -15.81 3.37
N LEU A 149 -15.56 -15.14 3.58
CA LEU A 149 -14.73 -14.60 2.51
C LEU A 149 -14.42 -15.64 1.43
N LYS A 150 -14.57 -15.21 0.17
CA LYS A 150 -14.19 -16.00 -0.99
C LYS A 150 -12.88 -15.46 -1.56
N VAL A 151 -11.84 -16.27 -1.54
CA VAL A 151 -10.59 -15.95 -2.24
C VAL A 151 -10.81 -16.13 -3.74
N LEU A 152 -10.67 -15.07 -4.50
CA LEU A 152 -10.87 -15.08 -5.95
C LEU A 152 -9.56 -15.41 -6.68
N GLU A 153 -8.45 -14.88 -6.20
CA GLU A 153 -7.15 -15.03 -6.85
C GLU A 153 -6.02 -15.01 -5.82
N ARG A 154 -4.93 -15.70 -6.12
CA ARG A 154 -3.67 -15.66 -5.36
C ARG A 154 -2.52 -15.45 -6.32
N THR A 155 -1.68 -14.49 -6.00
CA THR A 155 -0.46 -14.19 -6.76
C THR A 155 0.71 -14.14 -5.78
N GLU A 156 1.83 -14.72 -6.17
CA GLU A 156 3.07 -14.64 -5.40
C GLU A 156 3.93 -13.49 -5.94
N PRO A 157 4.00 -12.35 -5.25
CA PRO A 157 4.80 -11.23 -5.70
C PRO A 157 6.29 -11.56 -5.58
N LYS A 158 7.07 -11.12 -6.58
CA LYS A 158 8.53 -11.29 -6.60
C LYS A 158 9.21 -9.96 -6.83
N PHE A 159 10.31 -9.72 -6.11
CA PHE A 159 11.16 -8.60 -6.45
C PHE A 159 11.97 -8.95 -7.70
N GLU A 160 11.67 -8.28 -8.81
CA GLU A 160 12.35 -8.51 -10.09
C GLU A 160 12.68 -7.17 -10.77
N CYS A 161 13.97 -6.92 -10.96
CA CYS A 161 14.42 -5.76 -11.72
C CYS A 161 14.72 -6.18 -13.17
N ASN A 162 13.84 -5.80 -14.07
CA ASN A 162 13.99 -6.01 -15.52
C ASN A 162 14.65 -4.81 -16.23
N CYS A 163 15.50 -4.06 -15.51
CA CYS A 163 16.24 -2.95 -16.08
C CYS A 163 17.28 -3.47 -17.08
N SER A 164 17.37 -2.82 -18.23
CA SER A 164 18.41 -3.10 -19.22
C SER A 164 18.95 -1.80 -19.77
N ARG A 165 20.18 -1.85 -20.31
CA ARG A 165 20.81 -0.70 -20.96
C ARG A 165 19.95 -0.17 -22.10
N GLU A 166 19.40 -1.07 -22.91
CA GLU A 166 18.51 -0.71 -24.04
C GLU A 166 17.24 0.03 -23.59
N LYS A 167 16.65 -0.37 -22.45
CA LYS A 167 15.48 0.33 -21.88
C LYS A 167 15.85 1.73 -21.40
N CYS A 168 17.03 1.88 -20.79
CA CYS A 168 17.53 3.18 -20.37
C CYS A 168 17.83 4.09 -21.57
N GLU A 169 18.47 3.56 -22.62
CA GLU A 169 18.78 4.30 -23.84
C GLU A 169 17.50 4.76 -24.56
N LYS A 170 16.46 3.93 -24.63
CA LYS A 170 15.14 4.30 -25.20
C LYS A 170 14.43 5.42 -24.43
N GLY A 171 14.71 5.57 -23.16
CA GLY A 171 14.13 6.64 -22.32
C GLY A 171 14.87 7.99 -22.46
N LEU A 172 16.01 8.01 -23.17
CA LEU A 172 16.83 9.21 -23.39
C LEU A 172 16.62 9.84 -24.79
N ILE A 173 15.89 9.17 -25.68
CA ILE A 173 15.56 9.60 -27.03
C ILE A 173 14.12 10.12 -27.05
#